data_020c37fba31355f7fac5d7368a8f0f1b
#
_entry.id   020c37fba31355f7fac5d7368a8f0f1b
#
_cell.length_a   1.000
_cell.length_b   1.000
_cell.length_c   1.000
_cell.angle_alpha   90.00
_cell.angle_beta   90.00
_cell.angle_gamma   90.00
#
_symmetry.space_group_name_H-M   'P 1'
#
loop_
_entity.id
_entity.type
_entity.pdbx_description
1 polymer ?
#
loop_
_entity_poly.entity_id
_entity_poly.type
_entity_poly.pdbx_seq_one_letter_code
_entity_poly.pdbx_strand_id
1 'polypeptide(L)'
;MHNAALAQLRLNWKYLAFDVHPDNLAEAIAGARRMKFIGLNLTVPHKLLALKMVDQLDDSARVWGAVNTICFEARLANGEWRPLISFPTEVPEDIRSRGFNTDADAIVRSIQEDLGLKLAGTQIVLLGAGGAGRVAALKLASENVAALYLVNRTVSKAEAVAAEIRKRCPQVKVSVGYPKNAVDLLLNATSLGLKSDDASPVDRSQFELRSARAVYDMIYRPAETPLLKAAREAGCRTANGIGMLLYQGARALEIWTGHPAPIEIMRSALLKNVYGI
;
A
#
# COMPACT_ATOMS: atom_id res chain seq x y z
N MET A 1 -9.10 -13.23 -1.24
CA MET A 1 -10.02 -12.19 -1.71
C MET A 1 -10.19 -12.16 -3.24
N HIS A 2 -9.11 -12.10 -4.06
CA HIS A 2 -9.23 -12.00 -5.53
C HIS A 2 -10.04 -13.15 -6.15
N ASN A 3 -9.78 -14.42 -5.79
CA ASN A 3 -10.55 -15.55 -6.34
C ASN A 3 -12.06 -15.48 -6.03
N ALA A 4 -12.44 -14.92 -4.89
CA ALA A 4 -13.86 -14.69 -4.56
C ALA A 4 -14.46 -13.58 -5.45
N ALA A 5 -13.71 -12.52 -5.69
CA ALA A 5 -14.14 -11.44 -6.59
C ALA A 5 -14.23 -11.92 -8.05
N LEU A 6 -13.27 -12.70 -8.52
CA LEU A 6 -13.28 -13.29 -9.87
C LEU A 6 -14.52 -14.18 -10.08
N ALA A 7 -14.86 -15.01 -9.09
CA ALA A 7 -16.06 -15.84 -9.12
C ALA A 7 -17.34 -14.99 -9.19
N GLN A 8 -17.43 -13.91 -8.39
CA GLN A 8 -18.55 -12.98 -8.42
C GLN A 8 -18.71 -12.26 -9.77
N LEU A 9 -17.59 -11.90 -10.38
CA LEU A 9 -17.55 -11.27 -11.70
C LEU A 9 -17.71 -12.28 -12.84
N ARG A 10 -17.88 -13.58 -12.53
CA ARG A 10 -17.98 -14.68 -13.49
C ARG A 10 -16.81 -14.76 -14.46
N LEU A 11 -15.61 -14.37 -14.01
CA LEU A 11 -14.37 -14.47 -14.75
C LEU A 11 -13.72 -15.83 -14.49
N ASN A 12 -13.48 -16.62 -15.54
CA ASN A 12 -12.78 -17.91 -15.45
C ASN A 12 -11.26 -17.71 -15.30
N TRP A 13 -10.86 -16.95 -14.30
CA TRP A 13 -9.45 -16.69 -13.96
C TRP A 13 -9.10 -17.26 -12.60
N LYS A 14 -7.80 -17.38 -12.35
CA LYS A 14 -7.26 -17.76 -11.05
C LYS A 14 -6.20 -16.78 -10.61
N TYR A 15 -6.26 -16.42 -9.35
CA TYR A 15 -5.23 -15.65 -8.68
C TYR A 15 -4.40 -16.60 -7.83
N LEU A 16 -3.10 -16.68 -8.11
CA LEU A 16 -2.16 -17.61 -7.49
C LEU A 16 -0.99 -16.82 -6.89
N ALA A 17 -0.36 -17.39 -5.86
CA ALA A 17 0.84 -16.85 -5.25
C ALA A 17 2.07 -17.60 -5.76
N PHE A 18 3.14 -16.85 -6.03
CA PHE A 18 4.43 -17.37 -6.45
C PHE A 18 5.53 -16.78 -5.56
N ASP A 19 6.43 -17.63 -5.07
CA ASP A 19 7.64 -17.19 -4.38
C ASP A 19 8.75 -17.00 -5.41
N VAL A 20 9.11 -15.75 -5.66
CA VAL A 20 10.11 -15.37 -6.66
C VAL A 20 11.27 -14.69 -5.95
N HIS A 21 12.49 -15.23 -6.12
CA HIS A 21 13.69 -14.57 -5.62
C HIS A 21 13.89 -13.20 -6.31
N PRO A 22 14.35 -12.16 -5.61
CA PRO A 22 14.53 -10.82 -6.20
C PRO A 22 15.39 -10.80 -7.47
N ASP A 23 16.43 -11.63 -7.52
CA ASP A 23 17.32 -11.71 -8.69
C ASP A 23 16.63 -12.27 -9.94
N ASN A 24 15.55 -13.04 -9.76
CA ASN A 24 14.79 -13.66 -10.86
C ASN A 24 13.51 -12.87 -11.21
N LEU A 25 13.32 -11.68 -10.63
CA LEU A 25 12.09 -10.91 -10.84
C LEU A 25 11.90 -10.49 -12.30
N ALA A 26 12.97 -10.12 -12.99
CA ALA A 26 12.90 -9.71 -14.40
C ALA A 26 12.44 -10.87 -15.30
N GLU A 27 13.02 -12.06 -15.09
CA GLU A 27 12.63 -13.28 -15.81
C GLU A 27 11.20 -13.71 -15.49
N ALA A 28 10.78 -13.56 -14.23
CA ALA A 28 9.41 -13.87 -13.80
C ALA A 28 8.40 -12.94 -14.47
N ILE A 29 8.67 -11.64 -14.57
CA ILE A 29 7.82 -10.68 -15.29
C ILE A 29 7.78 -11.02 -16.78
N ALA A 30 8.94 -11.30 -17.39
CA ALA A 30 9.02 -11.68 -18.79
C ALA A 30 8.29 -13.01 -19.09
N GLY A 31 8.42 -14.00 -18.20
CA GLY A 31 7.71 -15.27 -18.28
C GLY A 31 6.19 -15.10 -18.18
N ALA A 32 5.71 -14.32 -17.22
CA ALA A 32 4.29 -14.03 -17.05
C ALA A 32 3.71 -13.33 -18.29
N ARG A 33 4.46 -12.38 -18.90
CA ARG A 33 4.07 -11.73 -20.17
C ARG A 33 3.94 -12.75 -21.31
N ARG A 34 4.92 -13.65 -21.47
CA ARG A 34 4.90 -14.67 -22.52
C ARG A 34 3.80 -15.71 -22.32
N MET A 35 3.48 -16.04 -21.07
CA MET A 35 2.34 -16.89 -20.71
C MET A 35 0.99 -16.18 -20.79
N LYS A 36 0.97 -14.90 -21.20
CA LYS A 36 -0.24 -14.06 -21.33
C LYS A 36 -1.03 -13.95 -20.03
N PHE A 37 -0.33 -13.82 -18.89
CA PHE A 37 -0.97 -13.46 -17.63
C PHE A 37 -1.67 -12.11 -17.78
N ILE A 38 -2.78 -11.94 -17.08
CA ILE A 38 -3.52 -10.65 -17.09
C ILE A 38 -2.74 -9.58 -16.33
N GLY A 39 -2.10 -9.97 -15.23
CA GLY A 39 -1.29 -9.07 -14.43
C GLY A 39 -0.66 -9.74 -13.22
N LEU A 40 0.08 -8.95 -12.44
CA LEU A 40 0.80 -9.41 -11.24
C LEU A 40 0.61 -8.39 -10.11
N ASN A 41 0.54 -8.88 -8.85
CA ASN A 41 0.85 -8.05 -7.69
C ASN A 41 2.25 -8.36 -7.19
N LEU A 42 2.93 -7.32 -6.73
CA LEU A 42 4.27 -7.41 -6.16
C LEU A 42 4.25 -6.95 -4.70
N THR A 43 5.00 -7.66 -3.87
CA THR A 43 5.22 -7.28 -2.47
C THR A 43 6.71 -7.04 -2.20
N VAL A 44 7.08 -6.81 -0.94
CA VAL A 44 8.48 -6.67 -0.51
C VAL A 44 9.25 -7.95 -0.86
N PRO A 45 10.48 -7.86 -1.44
CA PRO A 45 11.25 -6.65 -1.72
C PRO A 45 11.09 -6.07 -3.14
N HIS A 46 10.18 -6.59 -3.95
CA HIS A 46 10.10 -6.41 -5.41
C HIS A 46 9.63 -5.03 -5.87
N LYS A 47 8.85 -4.30 -5.04
CA LYS A 47 8.17 -3.05 -5.45
C LYS A 47 9.09 -1.96 -6.01
N LEU A 48 10.28 -1.83 -5.47
CA LEU A 48 11.28 -0.85 -5.92
C LEU A 48 12.06 -1.36 -7.15
N LEU A 49 12.33 -2.66 -7.20
CA LEU A 49 13.07 -3.27 -8.30
C LEU A 49 12.26 -3.18 -9.60
N ALA A 50 10.96 -3.45 -9.53
CA ALA A 50 10.08 -3.46 -10.68
C ALA A 50 9.95 -2.11 -11.42
N LEU A 51 10.29 -0.98 -10.78
CA LEU A 51 10.33 0.33 -11.44
C LEU A 51 11.18 0.37 -12.70
N LYS A 52 12.24 -0.44 -12.75
CA LYS A 52 13.18 -0.50 -13.88
C LYS A 52 12.93 -1.71 -14.79
N MET A 53 11.94 -2.56 -14.45
CA MET A 53 11.69 -3.83 -15.12
C MET A 53 10.40 -3.84 -15.92
N VAL A 54 9.51 -2.86 -15.71
CA VAL A 54 8.29 -2.69 -16.50
C VAL A 54 8.52 -1.78 -17.69
N ASP A 55 7.82 -2.04 -18.80
CA ASP A 55 7.97 -1.28 -20.04
C ASP A 55 7.39 0.14 -19.92
N GLN A 56 6.32 0.31 -19.15
CA GLN A 56 5.63 1.58 -18.94
C GLN A 56 5.29 1.77 -17.45
N LEU A 57 5.53 2.95 -16.92
CA LEU A 57 5.06 3.35 -15.60
C LEU A 57 3.77 4.18 -15.73
N ASP A 58 2.76 3.81 -14.96
CA ASP A 58 1.61 4.67 -14.69
C ASP A 58 2.03 5.85 -13.80
N ASP A 59 1.27 6.94 -13.82
CA ASP A 59 1.56 8.12 -13.00
C ASP A 59 1.57 7.77 -11.51
N SER A 60 0.70 6.87 -11.05
CA SER A 60 0.69 6.39 -9.67
C SER A 60 2.03 5.75 -9.28
N ALA A 61 2.61 4.90 -10.13
CA ALA A 61 3.91 4.29 -9.86
C ALA A 61 5.05 5.30 -9.94
N ARG A 62 4.97 6.22 -10.92
CA ARG A 62 6.00 7.27 -11.12
C ARG A 62 6.05 8.24 -9.95
N VAL A 63 4.89 8.71 -9.49
CA VAL A 63 4.77 9.68 -8.38
C VAL A 63 5.26 9.08 -7.08
N TRP A 64 4.84 7.85 -6.75
CA TRP A 64 5.19 7.22 -5.48
C TRP A 64 6.51 6.47 -5.50
N GLY A 65 7.08 6.21 -6.70
CA GLY A 65 8.37 5.54 -6.86
C GLY A 65 8.36 4.09 -6.40
N ALA A 66 7.27 3.36 -6.67
CA ALA A 66 7.13 1.94 -6.38
C ALA A 66 6.04 1.32 -7.27
N VAL A 67 6.24 0.08 -7.72
CA VAL A 67 5.27 -0.72 -8.47
C VAL A 67 4.82 -1.89 -7.59
N ASN A 68 3.53 -1.96 -7.25
CA ASN A 68 2.95 -3.11 -6.56
C ASN A 68 1.95 -3.89 -7.42
N THR A 69 1.60 -3.34 -8.59
CA THR A 69 0.65 -3.96 -9.53
C THR A 69 1.17 -3.80 -10.95
N ILE A 70 1.15 -4.88 -11.73
CA ILE A 70 1.46 -4.89 -13.16
C ILE A 70 0.21 -5.31 -13.91
N CYS A 71 -0.14 -4.57 -14.96
CA CYS A 71 -1.12 -4.98 -15.97
C CYS A 71 -0.38 -5.26 -17.27
N PHE A 72 -0.68 -6.38 -17.91
CA PHE A 72 -0.20 -6.65 -19.26
C PHE A 72 -1.19 -6.11 -20.27
N GLU A 73 -0.67 -5.40 -21.28
CA GLU A 73 -1.43 -4.75 -22.34
C GLU A 73 -0.92 -5.22 -23.68
N ALA A 74 -1.80 -5.48 -24.65
CA ALA A 74 -1.44 -5.78 -26.03
C ALA A 74 -1.77 -4.62 -26.96
N ARG A 75 -1.02 -4.52 -28.06
CA ARG A 75 -1.14 -3.43 -29.03
C ARG A 75 -2.12 -3.80 -30.13
N LEU A 76 -3.11 -2.94 -30.35
CA LEU A 76 -4.03 -3.04 -31.47
C LEU A 76 -3.37 -2.58 -32.79
N ALA A 77 -3.94 -2.96 -33.92
CA ALA A 77 -3.47 -2.55 -35.25
C ALA A 77 -3.44 -1.03 -35.44
N ASN A 78 -4.32 -0.29 -34.75
CA ASN A 78 -4.33 1.18 -34.75
C ASN A 78 -3.25 1.80 -33.84
N GLY A 79 -2.41 0.99 -33.16
CA GLY A 79 -1.35 1.44 -32.27
C GLY A 79 -1.78 1.63 -30.82
N GLU A 80 -3.07 1.51 -30.49
CA GLU A 80 -3.59 1.66 -29.13
C GLU A 80 -3.23 0.42 -28.27
N TRP A 81 -2.91 0.67 -27.00
CA TRP A 81 -2.65 -0.38 -26.01
C TRP A 81 -3.88 -0.67 -25.17
N ARG A 82 -4.25 -1.94 -25.04
CA ARG A 82 -5.39 -2.40 -24.25
C ARG A 82 -4.99 -3.51 -23.28
N PRO A 83 -5.56 -3.56 -22.06
CA PRO A 83 -5.39 -4.68 -21.15
C PRO A 83 -5.75 -6.02 -21.83
N LEU A 84 -5.07 -7.10 -21.47
CA LEU A 84 -5.25 -8.41 -22.10
C LEU A 84 -6.68 -8.95 -21.99
N ILE A 85 -7.47 -8.52 -21.00
CA ILE A 85 -8.90 -8.87 -20.92
C ILE A 85 -9.70 -8.43 -22.14
N SER A 86 -9.24 -7.41 -22.86
CA SER A 86 -9.92 -6.90 -24.07
C SER A 86 -9.83 -7.85 -25.27
N PHE A 87 -9.09 -8.96 -25.14
CA PHE A 87 -8.82 -9.93 -26.19
C PHE A 87 -9.32 -11.33 -25.80
N PRO A 88 -10.62 -11.61 -25.91
CA PRO A 88 -11.22 -12.85 -25.39
C PRO A 88 -10.84 -14.09 -26.20
N THR A 89 -10.42 -13.95 -27.45
CA THR A 89 -10.11 -15.07 -28.36
C THR A 89 -8.62 -15.12 -28.72
N GLU A 90 -8.09 -14.05 -29.28
CA GLU A 90 -6.71 -14.01 -29.76
C GLU A 90 -6.01 -12.76 -29.21
N VAL A 91 -4.90 -12.99 -28.50
CA VAL A 91 -4.08 -11.91 -27.92
C VAL A 91 -2.96 -11.59 -28.90
N PRO A 92 -2.81 -10.31 -29.33
CA PRO A 92 -1.69 -9.88 -30.17
C PRO A 92 -0.32 -10.22 -29.54
N GLU A 93 0.69 -10.41 -30.39
CA GLU A 93 2.05 -10.77 -29.92
C GLU A 93 2.79 -9.60 -29.29
N ASP A 94 2.49 -8.36 -29.69
CA ASP A 94 3.10 -7.15 -29.10
C ASP A 94 2.46 -6.86 -27.75
N ILE A 95 3.08 -7.36 -26.67
CA ILE A 95 2.61 -7.24 -25.29
C ILE A 95 3.63 -6.44 -24.47
N ARG A 96 3.16 -5.44 -23.74
CA ARG A 96 3.95 -4.70 -22.75
C ARG A 96 3.44 -4.90 -21.34
N SER A 97 4.31 -4.62 -20.37
CA SER A 97 3.99 -4.50 -18.95
C SER A 97 3.80 -3.03 -18.55
N ARG A 98 2.68 -2.70 -17.89
CA ARG A 98 2.45 -1.38 -17.29
C ARG A 98 2.36 -1.51 -15.79
N GLY A 99 3.21 -0.76 -15.09
CA GLY A 99 3.33 -0.79 -13.61
C GLY A 99 2.53 0.31 -12.94
N PHE A 100 1.83 -0.04 -11.86
CA PHE A 100 0.98 0.84 -11.05
C PHE A 100 1.37 0.77 -9.58
N ASN A 101 0.98 1.81 -8.82
CA ASN A 101 0.98 1.79 -7.36
C ASN A 101 -0.44 1.93 -6.84
N THR A 102 -0.95 0.89 -6.20
CA THR A 102 -2.27 0.88 -5.58
C THR A 102 -2.23 1.02 -4.06
N ASP A 103 -1.03 1.02 -3.45
CA ASP A 103 -0.85 1.14 -2.00
C ASP A 103 -1.18 2.54 -1.49
N ALA A 104 -0.76 3.57 -2.23
CA ALA A 104 -0.86 4.96 -1.78
C ALA A 104 -2.31 5.40 -1.50
N ASP A 105 -3.21 5.15 -2.43
CA ASP A 105 -4.62 5.50 -2.24
C ASP A 105 -5.32 4.57 -1.25
N ALA A 106 -4.89 3.31 -1.19
CA ALA A 106 -5.46 2.34 -0.27
C ALA A 106 -5.23 2.69 1.20
N ILE A 107 -4.05 3.23 1.57
CA ILE A 107 -3.79 3.63 2.95
C ILE A 107 -4.67 4.81 3.37
N VAL A 108 -4.85 5.81 2.51
CA VAL A 108 -5.72 6.95 2.78
C VAL A 108 -7.16 6.50 2.96
N ARG A 109 -7.66 5.70 2.03
CA ARG A 109 -9.02 5.16 2.09
C ARG A 109 -9.24 4.34 3.36
N SER A 110 -8.30 3.47 3.73
CA SER A 110 -8.40 2.67 4.94
C SER A 110 -8.44 3.54 6.21
N ILE A 111 -7.56 4.54 6.33
CA ILE A 111 -7.58 5.46 7.46
C ILE A 111 -8.92 6.20 7.55
N GLN A 112 -9.46 6.66 6.43
CA GLN A 112 -10.72 7.39 6.40
C GLN A 112 -11.91 6.50 6.78
N GLU A 113 -11.98 5.29 6.25
CA GLU A 113 -13.11 4.38 6.49
C GLU A 113 -13.01 3.70 7.88
N ASP A 114 -11.83 3.20 8.25
CA ASP A 114 -11.67 2.40 9.47
C ASP A 114 -11.59 3.28 10.74
N LEU A 115 -11.05 4.51 10.63
CA LEU A 115 -10.93 5.43 11.76
C LEU A 115 -11.90 6.62 11.69
N GLY A 116 -12.64 6.80 10.59
CA GLY A 116 -13.48 7.97 10.38
C GLY A 116 -12.69 9.28 10.41
N LEU A 117 -11.42 9.27 9.98
CA LEU A 117 -10.50 10.40 10.09
C LEU A 117 -10.31 11.07 8.72
N LYS A 118 -10.74 12.33 8.59
CA LYS A 118 -10.39 13.18 7.44
C LYS A 118 -8.97 13.70 7.63
N LEU A 119 -8.10 13.50 6.63
CA LEU A 119 -6.67 13.78 6.72
C LEU A 119 -6.30 15.26 6.60
N ALA A 120 -7.04 16.02 5.81
CA ALA A 120 -6.76 17.45 5.61
C ALA A 120 -6.72 18.21 6.96
N GLY A 121 -5.66 18.97 7.17
CA GLY A 121 -5.44 19.74 8.39
C GLY A 121 -4.96 18.97 9.62
N THR A 122 -4.79 17.63 9.52
CA THR A 122 -4.35 16.80 10.66
C THR A 122 -2.85 16.88 10.92
N GLN A 123 -2.46 16.56 12.15
CA GLN A 123 -1.08 16.34 12.57
C GLN A 123 -0.83 14.85 12.74
N ILE A 124 0.21 14.33 12.11
CA ILE A 124 0.45 12.88 12.03
C ILE A 124 1.88 12.55 12.46
N VAL A 125 2.04 11.57 13.36
CA VAL A 125 3.31 10.88 13.59
C VAL A 125 3.37 9.64 12.70
N LEU A 126 4.41 9.52 11.90
CA LEU A 126 4.66 8.35 11.07
C LEU A 126 5.94 7.65 11.52
N LEU A 127 5.79 6.40 11.96
CA LEU A 127 6.88 5.54 12.39
C LEU A 127 7.35 4.69 11.20
N GLY A 128 8.61 4.84 10.83
CA GLY A 128 9.23 4.11 9.73
C GLY A 128 9.35 4.94 8.45
N ALA A 129 10.58 5.00 7.92
CA ALA A 129 10.94 5.64 6.66
C ALA A 129 11.52 4.63 5.65
N GLY A 130 11.06 3.37 5.72
CA GLY A 130 11.31 2.33 4.71
C GLY A 130 10.45 2.54 3.45
N GLY A 131 10.46 1.60 2.52
CA GLY A 131 9.70 1.73 1.26
C GLY A 131 8.22 2.04 1.45
N ALA A 132 7.52 1.28 2.31
CA ALA A 132 6.10 1.52 2.60
C ALA A 132 5.89 2.83 3.36
N GLY A 133 6.72 3.13 4.37
CA GLY A 133 6.66 4.37 5.15
C GLY A 133 6.92 5.61 4.29
N ARG A 134 7.86 5.56 3.33
CA ARG A 134 8.10 6.66 2.39
C ARG A 134 6.86 6.92 1.53
N VAL A 135 6.25 5.87 0.93
CA VAL A 135 5.04 6.01 0.12
C VAL A 135 3.90 6.59 0.96
N ALA A 136 3.69 6.07 2.18
CA ALA A 136 2.69 6.59 3.10
C ALA A 136 2.93 8.06 3.45
N ALA A 137 4.17 8.45 3.79
CA ALA A 137 4.52 9.83 4.12
C ALA A 137 4.23 10.80 2.97
N LEU A 138 4.65 10.46 1.75
CA LEU A 138 4.42 11.27 0.56
C LEU A 138 2.93 11.39 0.24
N LYS A 139 2.19 10.27 0.33
CA LYS A 139 0.76 10.26 0.07
C LYS A 139 0.00 11.10 1.11
N LEU A 140 0.29 10.93 2.42
CA LEU A 140 -0.32 11.73 3.48
C LEU A 140 -0.02 13.21 3.30
N ALA A 141 1.21 13.58 2.91
CA ALA A 141 1.55 14.97 2.60
C ALA A 141 0.70 15.53 1.45
N SER A 142 0.40 14.73 0.42
CA SER A 142 -0.46 15.15 -0.70
C SER A 142 -1.93 15.34 -0.32
N GLU A 143 -2.38 14.83 0.83
CA GLU A 143 -3.74 14.97 1.37
C GLU A 143 -3.93 16.26 2.19
N ASN A 144 -3.01 17.23 2.08
CA ASN A 144 -3.05 18.52 2.77
C ASN A 144 -3.10 18.40 4.30
N VAL A 145 -2.34 17.47 4.87
CA VAL A 145 -2.15 17.41 6.32
C VAL A 145 -1.43 18.67 6.83
N ALA A 146 -1.69 19.09 8.05
CA ALA A 146 -1.06 20.28 8.62
C ALA A 146 0.41 20.01 8.98
N ALA A 147 0.70 18.83 9.53
CA ALA A 147 2.06 18.46 9.90
C ALA A 147 2.31 16.96 9.83
N LEU A 148 3.54 16.59 9.46
CA LEU A 148 4.08 15.25 9.52
C LEU A 148 5.33 15.21 10.39
N TYR A 149 5.33 14.32 11.37
CA TYR A 149 6.46 14.02 12.25
C TYR A 149 6.99 12.63 11.88
N LEU A 150 8.17 12.60 11.27
CA LEU A 150 8.77 11.35 10.77
C LEU A 150 9.72 10.78 11.82
N VAL A 151 9.44 9.58 12.28
CA VAL A 151 10.26 8.88 13.27
C VAL A 151 10.83 7.61 12.65
N ASN A 152 12.15 7.46 12.66
CA ASN A 152 12.80 6.27 12.12
C ASN A 152 14.11 5.98 12.85
N ARG A 153 14.40 4.71 13.09
CA ARG A 153 15.66 4.27 13.73
C ARG A 153 16.90 4.86 13.04
N THR A 154 16.91 4.88 11.71
CA THR A 154 17.97 5.53 10.91
C THR A 154 17.48 6.93 10.56
N VAL A 155 17.94 7.94 11.31
CA VAL A 155 17.51 9.33 11.18
C VAL A 155 17.69 9.87 9.76
N SER A 156 18.80 9.54 9.10
CA SER A 156 19.08 9.98 7.72
C SER A 156 18.02 9.56 6.70
N LYS A 157 17.36 8.40 6.90
CA LYS A 157 16.24 7.97 6.05
C LYS A 157 15.01 8.85 6.25
N ALA A 158 14.71 9.23 7.49
CA ALA A 158 13.60 10.13 7.79
C ALA A 158 13.87 11.54 7.22
N GLU A 159 15.11 12.04 7.35
CA GLU A 159 15.50 13.32 6.76
C GLU A 159 15.40 13.33 5.23
N ALA A 160 15.80 12.24 4.56
CA ALA A 160 15.65 12.13 3.11
C ALA A 160 14.17 12.22 2.68
N VAL A 161 13.27 11.53 3.39
CA VAL A 161 11.83 11.60 3.13
C VAL A 161 11.28 12.99 3.45
N ALA A 162 11.72 13.60 4.55
CA ALA A 162 11.33 14.97 4.91
C ALA A 162 11.75 15.99 3.84
N ALA A 163 12.96 15.88 3.32
CA ALA A 163 13.46 16.73 2.23
C ALA A 163 12.61 16.58 0.95
N GLU A 164 12.24 15.35 0.62
CA GLU A 164 11.36 15.07 -0.52
C GLU A 164 9.96 15.69 -0.33
N ILE A 165 9.38 15.59 0.86
CA ILE A 165 8.08 16.19 1.18
C ILE A 165 8.16 17.72 1.08
N ARG A 166 9.19 18.35 1.67
CA ARG A 166 9.38 19.83 1.58
C ARG A 166 9.42 20.32 0.15
N LYS A 167 10.02 19.52 -0.76
CA LYS A 167 10.08 19.85 -2.19
C LYS A 167 8.74 19.69 -2.89
N ARG A 168 7.99 18.63 -2.59
CA ARG A 168 6.75 18.26 -3.30
C ARG A 168 5.50 18.92 -2.73
N CYS A 169 5.47 19.11 -1.41
CA CYS A 169 4.33 19.60 -0.65
C CYS A 169 4.78 20.70 0.34
N PRO A 170 5.25 21.87 -0.15
CA PRO A 170 5.84 22.92 0.70
C PRO A 170 4.87 23.50 1.74
N GLN A 171 3.57 23.30 1.54
CA GLN A 171 2.52 23.74 2.49
C GLN A 171 2.45 22.86 3.75
N VAL A 172 3.03 21.65 3.74
CA VAL A 172 3.00 20.71 4.87
C VAL A 172 4.21 20.95 5.76
N LYS A 173 3.96 21.17 7.05
CA LYS A 173 5.05 21.23 8.04
C LYS A 173 5.61 19.83 8.25
N VAL A 174 6.89 19.61 7.96
CA VAL A 174 7.52 18.31 8.18
C VAL A 174 8.73 18.44 9.09
N SER A 175 8.79 17.57 10.10
CA SER A 175 9.86 17.47 11.08
C SER A 175 10.29 16.02 11.29
N VAL A 176 11.55 15.82 11.69
CA VAL A 176 12.04 14.50 12.10
C VAL A 176 12.06 14.43 13.63
N GLY A 177 11.54 13.32 14.18
CA GLY A 177 11.36 13.12 15.63
C GLY A 177 9.91 13.29 16.08
N TYR A 178 9.68 13.06 17.38
CA TYR A 178 8.35 13.16 17.97
C TYR A 178 7.93 14.61 18.23
N PRO A 179 6.63 14.95 18.11
CA PRO A 179 6.10 16.24 18.52
C PRO A 179 5.99 16.32 20.04
N LYS A 180 5.95 17.56 20.56
CA LYS A 180 5.66 17.82 21.97
C LYS A 180 4.15 17.88 22.29
N ASN A 181 3.34 18.11 21.24
CA ASN A 181 1.89 18.29 21.37
C ASN A 181 1.15 17.02 20.94
N ALA A 182 -0.14 16.96 21.29
CA ALA A 182 -1.03 15.90 20.81
C ALA A 182 -1.18 15.92 19.28
N VAL A 183 -1.46 14.74 18.70
CA VAL A 183 -1.63 14.54 17.28
C VAL A 183 -2.95 13.82 16.96
N ASP A 184 -3.42 13.96 15.73
CA ASP A 184 -4.65 13.31 15.29
C ASP A 184 -4.43 11.82 14.97
N LEU A 185 -3.24 11.48 14.45
CA LEU A 185 -2.91 10.11 14.02
C LEU A 185 -1.47 9.75 14.35
N LEU A 186 -1.27 8.55 14.91
CA LEU A 186 0.00 7.85 14.91
C LEU A 186 -0.11 6.67 13.95
N LEU A 187 0.79 6.60 12.96
CA LEU A 187 0.81 5.55 11.95
C LEU A 187 2.09 4.73 12.06
N ASN A 188 1.97 3.41 12.26
CA ASN A 188 3.09 2.48 12.21
C ASN A 188 3.26 1.91 10.80
N ALA A 189 4.38 2.23 10.15
CA ALA A 189 4.82 1.68 8.88
C ALA A 189 6.13 0.88 9.01
N THR A 190 6.45 0.45 10.23
CA THR A 190 7.59 -0.44 10.52
C THR A 190 7.14 -1.90 10.51
N SER A 191 8.11 -2.82 10.61
CA SER A 191 7.84 -4.24 10.81
C SER A 191 7.70 -4.64 12.29
N LEU A 192 7.89 -3.70 13.22
CA LEU A 192 7.77 -3.97 14.66
C LEU A 192 6.31 -4.21 15.06
N GLY A 193 6.04 -5.38 15.57
CA GLY A 193 4.70 -5.89 15.90
C GLY A 193 4.26 -7.07 15.03
N LEU A 194 5.08 -7.49 14.05
CA LEU A 194 4.85 -8.75 13.31
C LEU A 194 5.05 -9.97 14.21
N LYS A 195 5.96 -9.88 15.17
CA LYS A 195 6.23 -10.92 16.16
C LYS A 195 5.75 -10.46 17.52
N SER A 196 5.30 -11.41 18.34
CA SER A 196 4.79 -11.13 19.69
C SER A 196 5.85 -10.57 20.64
N ASP A 197 7.13 -10.84 20.38
CA ASP A 197 8.31 -10.41 21.14
C ASP A 197 8.97 -9.16 20.57
N ASP A 198 8.42 -8.57 19.50
CA ASP A 198 8.94 -7.32 18.96
C ASP A 198 8.83 -6.19 19.98
N ALA A 199 9.88 -5.35 20.03
CA ALA A 199 9.83 -4.11 20.79
C ALA A 199 8.75 -3.17 20.28
N SER A 200 8.24 -2.29 21.17
CA SER A 200 7.31 -1.24 20.76
C SER A 200 7.92 -0.37 19.65
N PRO A 201 7.19 -0.07 18.55
CA PRO A 201 7.66 0.87 17.55
C PRO A 201 7.68 2.32 18.04
N VAL A 202 7.02 2.60 19.18
CA VAL A 202 6.96 3.92 19.83
C VAL A 202 7.96 3.98 20.99
N ASP A 203 8.81 4.98 20.97
CA ASP A 203 9.62 5.33 22.14
C ASP A 203 8.73 6.08 23.15
N ARG A 204 8.31 5.35 24.20
CA ARG A 204 7.41 5.88 25.24
C ARG A 204 8.04 6.91 26.14
N SER A 205 9.36 7.08 26.11
CA SER A 205 10.04 8.16 26.82
C SER A 205 9.88 9.51 26.10
N GLN A 206 9.62 9.47 24.79
CA GLN A 206 9.48 10.66 23.95
C GLN A 206 8.02 10.95 23.55
N PHE A 207 7.14 9.92 23.52
CA PHE A 207 5.75 10.09 23.08
C PHE A 207 4.80 9.14 23.83
N GLU A 208 3.81 9.71 24.46
CA GLU A 208 2.75 8.98 25.14
C GLU A 208 1.60 8.66 24.17
N LEU A 209 1.13 7.41 24.12
CA LEU A 209 0.07 6.98 23.19
C LEU A 209 -1.23 7.77 23.38
N ARG A 210 -1.58 8.16 24.61
CA ARG A 210 -2.77 9.01 24.88
C ARG A 210 -2.73 10.38 24.22
N SER A 211 -1.56 10.82 23.74
CA SER A 211 -1.40 12.06 22.96
C SER A 211 -1.81 11.87 21.49
N ALA A 212 -2.12 10.66 21.05
CA ALA A 212 -2.67 10.40 19.72
C ALA A 212 -4.19 10.14 19.82
N ARG A 213 -4.99 10.82 18.99
CA ARG A 213 -6.43 10.58 18.90
C ARG A 213 -6.75 9.22 18.30
N ALA A 214 -5.94 8.79 17.34
CA ALA A 214 -6.07 7.50 16.67
C ALA A 214 -4.69 6.89 16.38
N VAL A 215 -4.63 5.57 16.33
CA VAL A 215 -3.45 4.80 15.96
C VAL A 215 -3.80 3.84 14.82
N TYR A 216 -3.06 3.93 13.73
CA TYR A 216 -3.16 3.02 12.59
C TYR A 216 -1.88 2.19 12.50
N ASP A 217 -2.02 0.87 12.46
CA ASP A 217 -0.88 -0.03 12.24
C ASP A 217 -1.01 -0.68 10.86
N MET A 218 -0.01 -0.48 9.98
CA MET A 218 -0.01 -1.11 8.65
C MET A 218 0.10 -2.64 8.70
N ILE A 219 0.44 -3.19 9.86
CA ILE A 219 0.42 -4.64 10.10
C ILE A 219 -1.04 -5.09 10.21
N TYR A 220 -1.39 -6.16 9.51
CA TYR A 220 -2.72 -6.76 9.54
C TYR A 220 -2.73 -8.16 10.16
N ARG A 221 -1.57 -8.78 10.37
CA ARG A 221 -1.41 -10.08 11.04
C ARG A 221 -0.23 -10.01 11.99
N PRO A 222 -0.48 -10.13 13.31
CA PRO A 222 -1.75 -10.40 13.99
C PRO A 222 -2.81 -9.31 13.79
N ALA A 223 -4.08 -9.64 14.05
CA ALA A 223 -5.20 -8.69 13.96
C ALA A 223 -5.05 -7.53 14.95
N GLU A 224 -4.53 -7.82 16.14
CA GLU A 224 -4.19 -6.87 17.18
C GLU A 224 -2.70 -6.99 17.52
N THR A 225 -1.94 -5.97 17.12
CA THR A 225 -0.52 -5.88 17.49
C THR A 225 -0.37 -5.36 18.93
N PRO A 226 0.80 -5.56 19.58
CA PRO A 226 1.08 -4.95 20.88
C PRO A 226 0.88 -3.43 20.90
N LEU A 227 1.19 -2.74 19.80
CA LEU A 227 0.94 -1.31 19.63
C LEU A 227 -0.55 -0.98 19.70
N LEU A 228 -1.39 -1.69 18.92
CA LEU A 228 -2.83 -1.43 18.88
C LEU A 228 -3.50 -1.74 20.21
N LYS A 229 -3.09 -2.82 20.89
CA LYS A 229 -3.57 -3.14 22.24
C LYS A 229 -3.26 -1.99 23.21
N ALA A 230 -2.01 -1.57 23.28
CA ALA A 230 -1.59 -0.48 24.17
C ALA A 230 -2.26 0.86 23.81
N ALA A 231 -2.48 1.14 22.53
CA ALA A 231 -3.19 2.34 22.08
C ALA A 231 -4.67 2.33 22.51
N ARG A 232 -5.34 1.20 22.40
CA ARG A 232 -6.71 1.04 22.88
C ARG A 232 -6.83 1.23 24.39
N GLU A 233 -5.90 0.64 25.15
CA GLU A 233 -5.81 0.83 26.61
C GLU A 233 -5.56 2.30 26.99
N ALA A 234 -4.86 3.05 26.13
CA ALA A 234 -4.63 4.49 26.29
C ALA A 234 -5.81 5.37 25.80
N GLY A 235 -6.93 4.77 25.35
CA GLY A 235 -8.14 5.46 24.90
C GLY A 235 -8.12 5.94 23.44
N CYS A 236 -7.15 5.51 22.63
CA CYS A 236 -7.08 5.85 21.21
C CYS A 236 -8.07 5.01 20.38
N ARG A 237 -8.59 5.58 19.28
CA ARG A 237 -9.21 4.78 18.23
C ARG A 237 -8.13 3.99 17.49
N THR A 238 -8.39 2.74 17.15
CA THR A 238 -7.36 1.87 16.56
C THR A 238 -7.88 1.20 15.29
N ALA A 239 -7.01 1.05 14.30
CA ALA A 239 -7.25 0.23 13.12
C ALA A 239 -5.94 -0.42 12.65
N ASN A 240 -6.05 -1.60 12.03
CA ASN A 240 -4.93 -2.32 11.46
C ASN A 240 -4.90 -2.25 9.92
N GLY A 241 -3.87 -2.82 9.29
CA GLY A 241 -3.63 -2.75 7.85
C GLY A 241 -4.56 -3.59 6.95
N ILE A 242 -5.60 -4.25 7.51
CA ILE A 242 -6.47 -5.13 6.71
C ILE A 242 -7.26 -4.35 5.65
N GLY A 243 -7.71 -3.13 5.99
CA GLY A 243 -8.37 -2.24 5.05
C GLY A 243 -7.45 -1.84 3.90
N MET A 244 -6.20 -1.48 4.19
CA MET A 244 -5.21 -1.17 3.16
C MET A 244 -4.97 -2.37 2.23
N LEU A 245 -4.84 -3.59 2.78
CA LEU A 245 -4.69 -4.83 2.00
C LEU A 245 -5.91 -5.06 1.09
N LEU A 246 -7.12 -4.79 1.58
CA LEU A 246 -8.36 -4.88 0.80
C LEU A 246 -8.36 -3.89 -0.36
N TYR A 247 -8.16 -2.60 -0.08
CA TYR A 247 -8.35 -1.55 -1.10
C TYR A 247 -7.26 -1.54 -2.17
N GLN A 248 -5.99 -1.86 -1.82
CA GLN A 248 -4.95 -2.01 -2.83
C GLN A 248 -5.25 -3.18 -3.78
N GLY A 249 -5.76 -4.30 -3.25
CA GLY A 249 -6.13 -5.44 -4.06
C GLY A 249 -7.40 -5.21 -4.88
N ALA A 250 -8.38 -4.49 -4.35
CA ALA A 250 -9.57 -4.08 -5.09
C ALA A 250 -9.18 -3.19 -6.29
N ARG A 251 -8.30 -2.21 -6.06
CA ARG A 251 -7.82 -1.34 -7.15
C ARG A 251 -7.03 -2.12 -8.21
N ALA A 252 -6.20 -3.10 -7.80
CA ALA A 252 -5.53 -3.99 -8.74
C ALA A 252 -6.52 -4.76 -9.61
N LEU A 253 -7.58 -5.32 -9.01
CA LEU A 253 -8.65 -6.01 -9.73
C LEU A 253 -9.33 -5.10 -10.77
N GLU A 254 -9.65 -3.86 -10.39
CA GLU A 254 -10.25 -2.87 -11.30
C GLU A 254 -9.33 -2.54 -12.48
N ILE A 255 -8.03 -2.40 -12.24
CA ILE A 255 -7.04 -2.16 -13.30
C ILE A 255 -7.03 -3.32 -14.31
N TRP A 256 -7.10 -4.57 -13.82
CA TRP A 256 -7.05 -5.74 -14.69
C TRP A 256 -8.35 -6.03 -15.43
N THR A 257 -9.49 -5.76 -14.77
CA THR A 257 -10.80 -6.19 -15.30
C THR A 257 -11.58 -5.06 -15.96
N GLY A 258 -11.28 -3.80 -15.62
CA GLY A 258 -12.12 -2.66 -15.99
C GLY A 258 -13.48 -2.64 -15.27
N HIS A 259 -13.75 -3.58 -14.36
CA HIS A 259 -15.01 -3.66 -13.58
C HIS A 259 -14.81 -3.14 -12.16
N PRO A 260 -15.84 -2.53 -11.55
CA PRO A 260 -15.81 -2.19 -10.14
C PRO A 260 -15.57 -3.42 -9.27
N ALA A 261 -14.68 -3.30 -8.29
CA ALA A 261 -14.37 -4.38 -7.38
C ALA A 261 -15.53 -4.66 -6.41
N PRO A 262 -15.96 -5.92 -6.23
CA PRO A 262 -17.00 -6.30 -5.27
C PRO A 262 -16.43 -6.27 -3.84
N ILE A 263 -16.28 -5.09 -3.27
CA ILE A 263 -15.57 -4.79 -2.01
C ILE A 263 -16.03 -5.70 -0.86
N GLU A 264 -17.34 -5.84 -0.66
CA GLU A 264 -17.86 -6.62 0.48
C GLU A 264 -17.53 -8.11 0.36
N ILE A 265 -17.56 -8.68 -0.84
CA ILE A 265 -17.16 -10.06 -1.09
C ILE A 265 -15.66 -10.24 -0.87
N MET A 266 -14.86 -9.27 -1.35
CA MET A 266 -13.41 -9.28 -1.14
C MET A 266 -13.08 -9.15 0.35
N ARG A 267 -13.79 -8.29 1.10
CA ARG A 267 -13.64 -8.09 2.55
C ARG A 267 -13.94 -9.39 3.30
N SER A 268 -15.10 -9.99 3.07
CA SER A 268 -15.51 -11.24 3.73
C SER A 268 -14.52 -12.36 3.47
N ALA A 269 -14.10 -12.55 2.21
CA ALA A 269 -13.11 -13.55 1.86
C ALA A 269 -11.74 -13.27 2.49
N LEU A 270 -11.35 -11.99 2.62
CA LEU A 270 -10.10 -11.60 3.24
C LEU A 270 -10.11 -11.89 4.75
N LEU A 271 -11.15 -11.47 5.46
CA LEU A 271 -11.32 -11.71 6.91
C LEU A 271 -11.34 -13.20 7.21
N LYS A 272 -12.09 -13.99 6.43
CA LYS A 272 -12.11 -15.45 6.55
C LYS A 272 -10.71 -16.08 6.39
N ASN A 273 -9.91 -15.64 5.42
CA ASN A 273 -8.59 -16.21 5.16
C ASN A 273 -7.52 -15.76 6.16
N VAL A 274 -7.62 -14.54 6.67
CA VAL A 274 -6.59 -13.96 7.55
C VAL A 274 -6.87 -14.27 9.02
N TYR A 275 -8.16 -14.21 9.44
CA TYR A 275 -8.57 -14.30 10.83
C TYR A 275 -9.51 -15.48 11.13
N GLY A 276 -10.02 -16.18 10.12
CA GLY A 276 -10.95 -17.29 10.29
C GLY A 276 -12.40 -16.88 10.61
N ILE A 277 -12.76 -15.60 10.39
CA ILE A 277 -14.07 -15.03 10.72
C ILE A 277 -14.84 -14.56 9.49
#